data_307bbeccf4428adf08a5615738ed06df
#
_entry.id   307bbeccf4428adf08a5615738ed06df
#
_cell.length_a   1.000
_cell.length_b   1.000
_cell.length_c   1.000
_cell.angle_alpha   90.00
_cell.angle_beta   90.00
_cell.angle_gamma   90.00
#
_symmetry.space_group_name_H-M   'P 1'
#
loop_
_entity.id
_entity.type
_entity.pdbx_description
1 polymer ?
#
loop_
_entity_poly.entity_id
_entity_poly.type
_entity_poly.pdbx_seq_one_letter_code
_entity_poly.pdbx_strand_id
1 'polypeptide(L)'
;MTKLPIAREGWPFIVAPGIVAAGLALMGRRALAAPFAAAALASLGFFRDPERDVPLVPGGVLSPADGRVLSVEETEDRFVGPAVRVAIFLSPLDVHVNRSPIAALVAGTSYSRGRFLAAYRPEAEDANERCALHLQGDSARVTVVQIAGVVARRIVCRVGPGDKLAAGERFGMIRFGSRTDCYVPRGTDVRVRAGDRVTGGMTVLGLLS
;
A
#
# COMPACT_ATOMS: atom_id res chain seq x y z
N MET A 1 9.42 18.63 -14.29
CA MET A 1 10.49 17.94 -13.53
C MET A 1 10.04 16.52 -13.31
N THR A 2 10.68 15.55 -13.95
CA THR A 2 10.44 14.12 -13.76
C THR A 2 10.74 13.76 -12.31
N LYS A 3 9.73 13.38 -11.55
CA LYS A 3 9.91 12.91 -10.17
C LYS A 3 10.72 11.60 -10.24
N LEU A 4 11.80 11.51 -9.46
CA LEU A 4 12.51 10.25 -9.30
C LEU A 4 11.52 9.19 -8.82
N PRO A 5 11.47 8.00 -9.43
CA PRO A 5 10.47 6.96 -9.16
C PRO A 5 10.79 6.22 -7.85
N ILE A 6 11.05 6.97 -6.77
CA ILE A 6 11.44 6.46 -5.45
C ILE A 6 10.64 7.19 -4.38
N ALA A 7 10.01 6.44 -3.49
CA ALA A 7 9.30 6.97 -2.35
C ALA A 7 10.25 7.73 -1.40
N ARG A 8 9.80 8.87 -0.87
CA ARG A 8 10.61 9.76 -0.02
C ARG A 8 11.21 9.04 1.19
N GLU A 9 10.48 8.09 1.74
CA GLU A 9 10.87 7.28 2.88
C GLU A 9 12.05 6.35 2.60
N GLY A 10 12.37 6.10 1.33
CA GLY A 10 13.48 5.25 0.90
C GLY A 10 14.84 5.91 0.96
N TRP A 11 14.90 7.24 0.83
CA TRP A 11 16.16 7.95 0.71
C TRP A 11 17.19 7.65 1.82
N PRO A 12 16.83 7.64 3.11
CA PRO A 12 17.80 7.30 4.16
C PRO A 12 18.37 5.89 4.03
N PHE A 13 17.55 4.92 3.57
CA PHE A 13 17.94 3.52 3.40
C PHE A 13 18.76 3.27 2.12
N ILE A 14 18.76 4.20 1.19
CA ILE A 14 19.54 4.14 -0.05
C ILE A 14 20.85 4.89 0.13
N VAL A 15 20.77 6.13 0.62
CA VAL A 15 21.92 7.05 0.66
C VAL A 15 22.92 6.63 1.73
N ALA A 16 22.47 6.32 2.95
CA ALA A 16 23.41 5.98 4.04
C ALA A 16 24.28 4.74 3.72
N PRO A 17 23.70 3.57 3.35
CA PRO A 17 24.52 2.44 2.97
C PRO A 17 25.32 2.69 1.67
N GLY A 18 24.78 3.48 0.72
CA GLY A 18 25.49 3.87 -0.49
C GLY A 18 26.78 4.64 -0.21
N ILE A 19 26.76 5.62 0.70
CA ILE A 19 27.93 6.39 1.13
C ILE A 19 28.95 5.46 1.80
N VAL A 20 28.51 4.57 2.70
CA VAL A 20 29.40 3.61 3.38
C VAL A 20 30.06 2.69 2.34
N ALA A 21 29.29 2.16 1.39
CA ALA A 21 29.81 1.31 0.33
C ALA A 21 30.88 2.03 -0.51
N ALA A 22 30.59 3.26 -0.94
CA ALA A 22 31.52 4.07 -1.72
C ALA A 22 32.81 4.37 -0.93
N GLY A 23 32.70 4.78 0.33
CA GLY A 23 33.87 5.04 1.19
C GLY A 23 34.78 3.82 1.36
N LEU A 24 34.18 2.65 1.66
CA LEU A 24 34.95 1.39 1.78
C LEU A 24 35.60 0.96 0.45
N ALA A 25 34.92 1.15 -0.67
CA ALA A 25 35.46 0.84 -1.99
C ALA A 25 36.66 1.75 -2.34
N LEU A 26 36.54 3.05 -2.05
CA LEU A 26 37.67 4.01 -2.23
C LEU A 26 38.87 3.68 -1.35
N MET A 27 38.66 3.11 -0.15
CA MET A 27 39.69 2.60 0.74
C MET A 27 40.25 1.23 0.30
N GLY A 28 39.84 0.70 -0.86
CA GLY A 28 40.27 -0.61 -1.37
C GLY A 28 39.58 -1.81 -0.68
N ARG A 29 38.67 -1.59 0.25
CA ARG A 29 38.00 -2.62 1.05
C ARG A 29 36.72 -3.15 0.36
N ARG A 30 36.85 -3.63 -0.88
CA ARG A 30 35.70 -4.02 -1.74
C ARG A 30 34.81 -5.11 -1.11
N ALA A 31 35.41 -6.10 -0.43
CA ALA A 31 34.63 -7.16 0.24
C ALA A 31 33.71 -6.62 1.34
N LEU A 32 34.17 -5.60 2.08
CA LEU A 32 33.37 -4.93 3.10
C LEU A 32 32.35 -3.95 2.50
N ALA A 33 32.60 -3.39 1.32
CA ALA A 33 31.68 -2.51 0.61
C ALA A 33 30.47 -3.27 0.04
N ALA A 34 30.66 -4.53 -0.37
CA ALA A 34 29.64 -5.32 -1.07
C ALA A 34 28.29 -5.44 -0.32
N PRO A 35 28.22 -5.79 0.99
CA PRO A 35 26.96 -5.89 1.70
C PRO A 35 26.22 -4.55 1.80
N PHE A 36 26.91 -3.43 1.94
CA PHE A 36 26.31 -2.09 1.97
C PHE A 36 25.78 -1.69 0.58
N ALA A 37 26.51 -2.00 -0.49
CA ALA A 37 26.04 -1.79 -1.86
C ALA A 37 24.78 -2.64 -2.13
N ALA A 38 24.78 -3.91 -1.73
CA ALA A 38 23.62 -4.78 -1.85
C ALA A 38 22.40 -4.24 -1.06
N ALA A 39 22.61 -3.73 0.16
CA ALA A 39 21.54 -3.12 0.95
C ALA A 39 20.98 -1.85 0.29
N ALA A 40 21.82 -1.00 -0.30
CA ALA A 40 21.38 0.19 -1.04
C ALA A 40 20.55 -0.20 -2.27
N LEU A 41 21.01 -1.18 -3.05
CA LEU A 41 20.29 -1.69 -4.23
C LEU A 41 18.96 -2.35 -3.87
N ALA A 42 18.93 -3.16 -2.81
CA ALA A 42 17.69 -3.78 -2.30
C ALA A 42 16.68 -2.70 -1.86
N SER A 43 17.16 -1.64 -1.18
CA SER A 43 16.34 -0.50 -0.78
C SER A 43 15.81 0.27 -1.99
N LEU A 44 16.61 0.46 -3.03
CA LEU A 44 16.20 1.07 -4.30
C LEU A 44 15.04 0.29 -4.94
N GLY A 45 15.15 -1.02 -4.99
CA GLY A 45 14.10 -1.91 -5.49
C GLY A 45 12.83 -1.85 -4.65
N PHE A 46 12.97 -1.88 -3.32
CA PHE A 46 11.82 -1.87 -2.39
C PHE A 46 11.05 -0.55 -2.41
N PHE A 47 11.76 0.58 -2.37
CA PHE A 47 11.14 1.92 -2.31
C PHE A 47 10.79 2.50 -3.69
N ARG A 48 10.78 1.67 -4.75
CA ARG A 48 10.35 2.14 -6.07
C ARG A 48 8.91 2.63 -6.05
N ASP A 49 8.65 3.72 -6.74
CA ASP A 49 7.33 4.35 -6.85
C ASP A 49 7.08 4.73 -8.32
N PRO A 50 6.79 3.75 -9.19
CA PRO A 50 6.57 4.00 -10.60
C PRO A 50 5.33 4.87 -10.84
N GLU A 51 5.37 5.70 -11.88
CA GLU A 51 4.17 6.33 -12.40
C GLU A 51 3.21 5.25 -12.94
N ARG A 52 1.90 5.54 -12.88
CA ARG A 52 0.85 4.59 -13.29
C ARG A 52 -0.13 5.29 -14.23
N ASP A 53 -0.47 4.63 -15.30
CA ASP A 53 -1.56 5.04 -16.18
C ASP A 53 -2.87 4.59 -15.53
N VAL A 54 -3.51 5.53 -14.83
CA VAL A 54 -4.75 5.25 -14.08
C VAL A 54 -5.91 5.13 -15.05
N PRO A 55 -6.61 3.97 -15.11
CA PRO A 55 -7.73 3.79 -16.01
C PRO A 55 -8.91 4.66 -15.59
N LEU A 56 -9.53 5.33 -16.56
CA LEU A 56 -10.76 6.09 -16.37
C LEU A 56 -11.97 5.16 -16.55
N VAL A 57 -12.40 4.54 -15.46
CA VAL A 57 -13.56 3.63 -15.45
C VAL A 57 -14.66 4.25 -14.59
N PRO A 58 -15.79 4.65 -15.17
CA PRO A 58 -16.91 5.15 -14.38
C PRO A 58 -17.37 4.15 -13.33
N GLY A 59 -17.48 4.59 -12.07
CA GLY A 59 -17.80 3.72 -10.94
C GLY A 59 -16.69 2.72 -10.57
N GLY A 60 -15.52 2.79 -11.20
CA GLY A 60 -14.41 1.87 -10.96
C GLY A 60 -13.77 2.06 -9.60
N VAL A 61 -13.60 0.97 -8.87
CA VAL A 61 -12.81 0.90 -7.64
C VAL A 61 -11.46 0.27 -8.00
N LEU A 62 -10.39 1.04 -7.89
CA LEU A 62 -9.04 0.60 -8.22
C LEU A 62 -8.39 -0.13 -7.05
N SER A 63 -7.44 -1.01 -7.34
CA SER A 63 -6.62 -1.63 -6.30
C SER A 63 -5.82 -0.56 -5.54
N PRO A 64 -5.90 -0.53 -4.19
CA PRO A 64 -5.10 0.38 -3.39
C PRO A 64 -3.64 -0.03 -3.25
N ALA A 65 -3.26 -1.23 -3.71
CA ALA A 65 -1.91 -1.78 -3.56
C ALA A 65 -1.55 -2.74 -4.69
N ASP A 66 -0.25 -2.94 -4.90
CA ASP A 66 0.27 -4.06 -5.68
C ASP A 66 0.25 -5.32 -4.80
N GLY A 67 -0.02 -6.47 -5.40
CA GLY A 67 0.08 -7.72 -4.64
C GLY A 67 -0.80 -8.85 -5.18
N ARG A 68 -1.11 -9.76 -4.28
CA ARG A 68 -1.99 -10.89 -4.53
C ARG A 68 -3.23 -10.81 -3.64
N VAL A 69 -4.40 -10.97 -4.20
CA VAL A 69 -5.66 -11.05 -3.45
C VAL A 69 -5.63 -12.31 -2.58
N LEU A 70 -5.78 -12.15 -1.28
CA LEU A 70 -5.87 -13.25 -0.31
C LEU A 70 -7.29 -13.78 -0.20
N SER A 71 -8.26 -12.88 -0.07
CA SER A 71 -9.68 -13.22 0.07
C SER A 71 -10.55 -12.08 -0.45
N VAL A 72 -11.79 -12.45 -0.81
CA VAL A 72 -12.91 -11.55 -1.09
C VAL A 72 -14.07 -12.06 -0.26
N GLU A 73 -14.53 -11.27 0.72
CA GLU A 73 -15.48 -11.71 1.73
C GLU A 73 -16.51 -10.64 2.04
N GLU A 74 -17.77 -11.04 2.22
CA GLU A 74 -18.80 -10.16 2.76
C GLU A 74 -18.56 -9.92 4.24
N THR A 75 -18.70 -8.67 4.67
CA THR A 75 -18.44 -8.24 6.05
C THR A 75 -19.19 -6.95 6.37
N GLU A 76 -18.98 -6.42 7.56
CA GLU A 76 -19.45 -5.11 8.00
C GLU A 76 -18.23 -4.19 8.24
N ASP A 77 -18.30 -2.96 7.75
CA ASP A 77 -17.34 -1.90 8.06
C ASP A 77 -18.07 -0.72 8.73
N ARG A 78 -17.45 -0.11 9.74
CA ARG A 78 -18.10 0.95 10.53
C ARG A 78 -18.43 2.20 9.71
N PHE A 79 -17.67 2.49 8.65
CA PHE A 79 -17.86 3.67 7.83
C PHE A 79 -18.66 3.36 6.55
N VAL A 80 -18.42 2.21 5.94
CA VAL A 80 -19.09 1.78 4.71
C VAL A 80 -20.47 1.19 4.99
N GLY A 81 -20.63 0.47 6.12
CA GLY A 81 -21.80 -0.37 6.44
C GLY A 81 -21.60 -1.79 5.93
N PRO A 82 -22.67 -2.44 5.40
CA PRO A 82 -22.56 -3.72 4.72
C PRO A 82 -21.57 -3.63 3.55
N ALA A 83 -20.52 -4.44 3.58
CA ALA A 83 -19.38 -4.30 2.70
C ALA A 83 -18.89 -5.63 2.11
N VAL A 84 -18.12 -5.55 1.04
CA VAL A 84 -17.21 -6.60 0.58
C VAL A 84 -15.79 -6.15 0.87
N ARG A 85 -15.03 -6.98 1.57
CA ARG A 85 -13.61 -6.79 1.83
C ARG A 85 -12.80 -7.51 0.77
N VAL A 86 -11.88 -6.81 0.12
CA VAL A 86 -10.83 -7.36 -0.73
C VAL A 86 -9.51 -7.22 0.00
N ALA A 87 -8.95 -8.34 0.47
CA ALA A 87 -7.68 -8.38 1.17
C ALA A 87 -6.53 -8.62 0.20
N ILE A 88 -5.50 -7.77 0.20
CA ILE A 88 -4.37 -7.80 -0.73
C ILE A 88 -3.07 -7.94 0.04
N PHE A 89 -2.32 -9.00 -0.21
CA PHE A 89 -0.99 -9.24 0.36
C PHE A 89 0.09 -8.65 -0.54
N LEU A 90 0.96 -7.83 0.03
CA LEU A 90 2.12 -7.25 -0.62
C LEU A 90 3.36 -8.04 -0.20
N SER A 91 3.95 -8.78 -1.13
CA SER A 91 5.24 -9.44 -0.91
C SER A 91 6.37 -8.40 -0.88
N PRO A 92 7.54 -8.68 -0.27
CA PRO A 92 8.66 -7.73 -0.27
C PRO A 92 9.12 -7.26 -1.65
N LEU A 93 8.77 -7.99 -2.70
CA LEU A 93 9.10 -7.65 -4.09
C LEU A 93 8.05 -6.76 -4.78
N ASP A 94 6.88 -6.59 -4.17
CA ASP A 94 5.81 -5.74 -4.72
C ASP A 94 6.09 -4.25 -4.42
N VAL A 95 5.40 -3.34 -5.14
CA VAL A 95 5.44 -1.91 -4.80
C VAL A 95 4.61 -1.66 -3.56
N HIS A 96 5.21 -0.99 -2.56
CA HIS A 96 4.58 -0.78 -1.25
C HIS A 96 3.89 0.57 -1.10
N VAL A 97 3.84 1.38 -2.16
CA VAL A 97 3.10 2.64 -2.19
C VAL A 97 1.61 2.34 -2.36
N ASN A 98 0.80 2.89 -1.44
CA ASN A 98 -0.65 2.75 -1.50
C ASN A 98 -1.29 3.94 -2.25
N ARG A 99 -2.36 3.63 -2.99
CA ARG A 99 -3.07 4.57 -3.85
C ARG A 99 -4.56 4.57 -3.55
N SER A 100 -5.20 5.73 -3.73
CA SER A 100 -6.64 5.86 -3.53
C SER A 100 -7.41 4.99 -4.53
N PRO A 101 -8.35 4.15 -4.07
CA PRO A 101 -9.15 3.31 -4.96
C PRO A 101 -10.20 4.11 -5.77
N ILE A 102 -10.60 5.25 -5.28
CA ILE A 102 -11.61 6.13 -5.92
C ILE A 102 -11.20 7.59 -5.78
N ALA A 103 -11.80 8.46 -6.56
CA ALA A 103 -11.76 9.89 -6.28
C ALA A 103 -12.64 10.18 -5.06
N ALA A 104 -12.10 10.83 -4.03
CA ALA A 104 -12.79 10.99 -2.76
C ALA A 104 -12.25 12.13 -1.90
N LEU A 105 -13.09 12.58 -0.97
CA LEU A 105 -12.69 13.34 0.20
C LEU A 105 -12.27 12.37 1.31
N VAL A 106 -11.16 12.62 1.98
CA VAL A 106 -10.78 11.91 3.20
C VAL A 106 -11.71 12.34 4.33
N ALA A 107 -12.64 11.48 4.71
CA ALA A 107 -13.59 11.72 5.80
C ALA A 107 -12.93 11.53 7.17
N GLY A 108 -11.91 10.68 7.26
CA GLY A 108 -11.20 10.41 8.50
C GLY A 108 -10.08 9.41 8.34
N THR A 109 -9.24 9.35 9.37
CA THR A 109 -8.20 8.33 9.51
C THR A 109 -8.26 7.76 10.92
N SER A 110 -8.07 6.46 11.08
CA SER A 110 -7.98 5.83 12.40
C SER A 110 -6.75 4.94 12.47
N TYR A 111 -5.90 5.17 13.49
CA TYR A 111 -4.69 4.43 13.73
C TYR A 111 -4.84 3.56 14.97
N SER A 112 -4.50 2.27 14.85
CA SER A 112 -4.51 1.33 15.96
C SER A 112 -3.13 0.69 16.11
N ARG A 113 -2.53 0.83 17.27
CA ARG A 113 -1.32 0.08 17.62
C ARG A 113 -1.66 -1.40 17.74
N GLY A 114 -0.71 -2.26 17.39
CA GLY A 114 -0.92 -3.70 17.44
C GLY A 114 0.38 -4.49 17.40
N ARG A 115 0.23 -5.77 17.12
CA ARG A 115 1.32 -6.72 16.94
C ARG A 115 1.88 -6.64 15.51
N PHE A 116 2.84 -7.51 15.21
CA PHE A 116 3.46 -7.64 13.89
C PHE A 116 3.48 -9.11 13.48
N LEU A 117 2.30 -9.71 13.37
CA LEU A 117 2.13 -11.07 12.85
C LEU A 117 2.34 -11.08 11.33
N ALA A 118 2.57 -12.26 10.75
CA ALA A 118 2.67 -12.39 9.30
C ALA A 118 1.35 -11.94 8.65
N ALA A 119 1.43 -10.95 7.75
CA ALA A 119 0.29 -10.22 7.21
C ALA A 119 -0.69 -11.11 6.40
N TYR A 120 -0.25 -12.28 5.94
CA TYR A 120 -1.09 -13.27 5.26
C TYR A 120 -1.94 -14.12 6.22
N ARG A 121 -1.72 -14.03 7.54
CA ARG A 121 -2.53 -14.75 8.53
C ARG A 121 -3.85 -14.03 8.77
N PRO A 122 -4.97 -14.76 8.94
CA PRO A 122 -6.26 -14.14 9.24
C PRO A 122 -6.21 -13.25 10.49
N GLU A 123 -5.54 -13.70 11.55
CA GLU A 123 -5.46 -12.99 12.83
C GLU A 123 -4.71 -11.65 12.73
N ALA A 124 -3.93 -11.44 11.66
CA ALA A 124 -3.19 -10.20 11.45
C ALA A 124 -4.11 -8.98 11.28
N GLU A 125 -5.33 -9.19 10.80
CA GLU A 125 -6.32 -8.14 10.59
C GLU A 125 -6.62 -7.35 11.87
N ASP A 126 -6.90 -8.07 12.96
CA ASP A 126 -7.27 -7.46 14.23
C ASP A 126 -6.09 -7.24 15.17
N ALA A 127 -5.07 -8.09 15.08
CA ALA A 127 -3.95 -8.08 16.01
C ALA A 127 -2.83 -7.11 15.62
N ASN A 128 -2.64 -6.83 14.33
CA ASN A 128 -1.51 -6.03 13.86
C ASN A 128 -1.78 -4.52 13.91
N GLU A 129 -0.66 -3.78 13.96
CA GLU A 129 -0.68 -2.32 13.75
C GLU A 129 -1.34 -2.00 12.42
N ARG A 130 -2.30 -1.08 12.45
CA ARG A 130 -3.11 -0.73 11.28
C ARG A 130 -3.48 0.75 11.23
N CYS A 131 -3.67 1.24 10.01
CA CYS A 131 -4.19 2.57 9.73
C CYS A 131 -5.33 2.46 8.72
N ALA A 132 -6.55 2.82 9.14
CA ALA A 132 -7.69 2.90 8.26
C ALA A 132 -7.86 4.33 7.72
N LEU A 133 -8.11 4.42 6.42
CA LEU A 133 -8.40 5.63 5.66
C LEU A 133 -9.85 5.54 5.18
N HIS A 134 -10.69 6.45 5.64
CA HIS A 134 -12.12 6.52 5.30
C HIS A 134 -12.32 7.52 4.16
N LEU A 135 -12.81 7.06 3.04
CA LEU A 135 -12.94 7.80 1.78
C LEU A 135 -14.41 8.02 1.45
N GLN A 136 -14.83 9.28 1.39
CA GLN A 136 -16.15 9.68 0.93
C GLN A 136 -16.05 10.07 -0.54
N GLY A 137 -16.44 9.16 -1.43
CA GLY A 137 -16.65 9.46 -2.86
C GLY A 137 -18.02 10.08 -3.11
N ASP A 138 -18.27 10.48 -4.36
CA ASP A 138 -19.54 11.10 -4.77
C ASP A 138 -20.73 10.13 -4.65
N SER A 139 -20.53 8.85 -4.99
CA SER A 139 -21.57 7.82 -5.01
C SER A 139 -21.44 6.78 -3.89
N ALA A 140 -20.28 6.63 -3.29
CA ALA A 140 -20.03 5.57 -2.32
C ALA A 140 -18.97 5.93 -1.27
N ARG A 141 -19.03 5.23 -0.14
CA ARG A 141 -18.01 5.21 0.91
C ARG A 141 -17.10 4.01 0.71
N VAL A 142 -15.80 4.21 0.89
CA VAL A 142 -14.79 3.15 0.80
C VAL A 142 -13.83 3.29 1.98
N THR A 143 -13.47 2.19 2.63
CA THR A 143 -12.40 2.17 3.64
C THR A 143 -11.20 1.42 3.08
N VAL A 144 -10.01 1.99 3.22
CA VAL A 144 -8.73 1.32 2.93
C VAL A 144 -7.97 1.15 4.24
N VAL A 145 -7.61 -0.08 4.58
CA VAL A 145 -6.86 -0.38 5.81
C VAL A 145 -5.46 -0.86 5.45
N GLN A 146 -4.45 -0.09 5.86
CA GLN A 146 -3.05 -0.49 5.81
C GLN A 146 -2.75 -1.34 7.06
N ILE A 147 -2.22 -2.55 6.90
CA ILE A 147 -1.93 -3.50 7.97
C ILE A 147 -0.44 -3.86 7.90
N ALA A 148 0.28 -3.62 8.99
CA ALA A 148 1.69 -3.95 9.11
C ALA A 148 1.91 -5.48 9.16
N GLY A 149 3.05 -5.96 8.68
CA GLY A 149 3.47 -7.35 8.79
C GLY A 149 4.69 -7.54 9.72
N VAL A 150 5.29 -8.72 9.71
CA VAL A 150 6.40 -9.12 10.64
C VAL A 150 7.59 -8.17 10.58
N VAL A 151 7.98 -7.75 9.39
CA VAL A 151 9.14 -6.87 9.17
C VAL A 151 8.70 -5.41 9.09
N ALA A 152 7.43 -5.17 8.75
CA ALA A 152 6.82 -3.87 8.64
C ALA A 152 6.59 -3.29 10.03
N ARG A 153 7.39 -2.31 10.41
CA ARG A 153 7.25 -1.62 11.71
C ARG A 153 6.78 -0.18 11.55
N ARG A 154 6.33 0.22 10.35
CA ARG A 154 5.86 1.59 10.14
C ARG A 154 4.91 1.70 8.97
N ILE A 155 3.71 2.13 9.26
CA ILE A 155 2.70 2.59 8.32
C ILE A 155 2.91 4.09 8.12
N VAL A 156 2.91 4.54 6.87
CA VAL A 156 2.95 5.96 6.51
C VAL A 156 1.65 6.28 5.79
N CYS A 157 0.80 7.08 6.43
CA CYS A 157 -0.34 7.73 5.81
C CYS A 157 -0.01 9.22 5.72
N ARG A 158 -0.07 9.80 4.51
CA ARG A 158 0.35 11.19 4.24
C ARG A 158 -0.82 12.15 4.15
N VAL A 159 -2.02 11.62 4.30
CA VAL A 159 -3.28 12.37 4.14
C VAL A 159 -4.08 12.33 5.44
N GLY A 160 -4.90 13.33 5.63
CA GLY A 160 -5.77 13.50 6.78
C GLY A 160 -7.18 13.97 6.41
N PRO A 161 -8.06 14.09 7.41
CA PRO A 161 -9.43 14.54 7.18
C PRO A 161 -9.47 15.89 6.43
N GLY A 162 -10.30 15.98 5.38
CA GLY A 162 -10.45 17.14 4.53
C GLY A 162 -9.58 17.15 3.26
N ASP A 163 -8.58 16.28 3.15
CA ASP A 163 -7.79 16.14 1.93
C ASP A 163 -8.64 15.52 0.80
N LYS A 164 -8.42 16.00 -0.42
CA LYS A 164 -9.04 15.44 -1.64
C LYS A 164 -8.02 14.55 -2.35
N LEU A 165 -8.45 13.38 -2.76
CA LEU A 165 -7.65 12.43 -3.52
C LEU A 165 -8.32 12.15 -4.87
N ALA A 166 -7.53 12.16 -5.93
CA ALA A 166 -7.95 11.56 -7.20
C ALA A 166 -7.87 10.02 -7.12
N ALA A 167 -8.63 9.33 -7.97
CA ALA A 167 -8.45 7.88 -8.14
C ALA A 167 -7.02 7.56 -8.57
N GLY A 168 -6.40 6.55 -7.96
CA GLY A 168 -5.00 6.17 -8.22
C GLY A 168 -3.94 7.08 -7.58
N GLU A 169 -4.34 8.17 -6.91
CA GLU A 169 -3.40 9.07 -6.24
C GLU A 169 -2.75 8.40 -5.03
N ARG A 170 -1.46 8.69 -4.82
CA ARG A 170 -0.65 8.16 -3.72
C ARG A 170 -1.07 8.76 -2.38
N PHE A 171 -1.43 7.93 -1.40
CA PHE A 171 -1.78 8.42 -0.07
C PHE A 171 -0.83 7.93 1.05
N GLY A 172 -0.05 6.90 0.79
CA GLY A 172 0.81 6.36 1.83
C GLY A 172 1.70 5.21 1.35
N MET A 173 2.33 4.55 2.29
CA MET A 173 3.05 3.29 2.06
C MET A 173 3.17 2.47 3.35
N ILE A 174 3.40 1.18 3.21
CA ILE A 174 3.70 0.27 4.32
C ILE A 174 5.10 -0.30 4.09
N ARG A 175 5.98 -0.28 5.11
CA ARG A 175 7.34 -0.78 4.93
C ARG A 175 7.43 -2.27 5.24
N PHE A 176 7.99 -3.08 4.32
CA PHE A 176 8.42 -4.48 4.46
C PHE A 176 7.33 -5.50 4.81
N GLY A 177 6.69 -6.09 3.78
CA GLY A 177 5.74 -7.19 3.88
C GLY A 177 4.47 -6.82 4.63
N SER A 178 3.39 -6.63 3.92
CA SER A 178 2.19 -5.96 4.44
C SER A 178 0.93 -6.51 3.80
N ARG A 179 -0.20 -6.07 4.32
CA ARG A 179 -1.52 -6.31 3.76
C ARG A 179 -2.25 -4.98 3.63
N THR A 180 -3.04 -4.84 2.58
CA THR A 180 -3.95 -3.72 2.40
C THR A 180 -5.33 -4.27 2.13
N ASP A 181 -6.30 -3.90 2.96
CA ASP A 181 -7.69 -4.29 2.79
C ASP A 181 -8.49 -3.12 2.20
N CYS A 182 -9.34 -3.42 1.22
CA CYS A 182 -10.26 -2.47 0.62
C CYS A 182 -11.70 -2.92 0.90
N TYR A 183 -12.44 -2.09 1.61
CA TYR A 183 -13.86 -2.32 1.93
C TYR A 183 -14.70 -1.47 1.01
N VAL A 184 -15.54 -2.10 0.22
CA VAL A 184 -16.47 -1.48 -0.72
C VAL A 184 -17.91 -1.85 -0.37
N PRO A 185 -18.92 -1.05 -0.75
CA PRO A 185 -20.33 -1.40 -0.50
C PRO A 185 -20.68 -2.79 -1.03
N ARG A 186 -21.56 -3.52 -0.32
CA ARG A 186 -21.98 -4.89 -0.68
C ARG A 186 -22.54 -5.00 -2.11
N GLY A 187 -23.16 -3.96 -2.65
CA GLY A 187 -23.68 -3.95 -4.03
C GLY A 187 -22.62 -3.80 -5.13
N THR A 188 -21.33 -3.68 -4.78
CA THR A 188 -20.24 -3.54 -5.76
C THR A 188 -20.09 -4.82 -6.59
N ASP A 189 -20.06 -4.69 -7.93
CA ASP A 189 -19.72 -5.79 -8.85
C ASP A 189 -18.20 -6.09 -8.77
N VAL A 190 -17.80 -6.97 -7.84
CA VAL A 190 -16.40 -7.31 -7.62
C VAL A 190 -15.88 -8.23 -8.74
N ARG A 191 -14.77 -7.84 -9.37
CA ARG A 191 -14.19 -8.47 -10.56
C ARG A 191 -12.91 -9.26 -10.30
N VAL A 192 -12.49 -9.36 -9.05
CA VAL A 192 -11.30 -10.10 -8.63
C VAL A 192 -11.67 -11.22 -7.67
N ARG A 193 -10.81 -12.21 -7.59
CA ARG A 193 -10.96 -13.38 -6.70
C ARG A 193 -9.65 -13.70 -5.99
N ALA A 194 -9.72 -14.51 -4.95
CA ALA A 194 -8.54 -14.99 -4.25
C ALA A 194 -7.54 -15.64 -5.22
N GLY A 195 -6.27 -15.27 -5.10
CA GLY A 195 -5.18 -15.72 -5.96
C GLY A 195 -4.83 -14.75 -7.09
N ASP A 196 -5.70 -13.84 -7.48
CA ASP A 196 -5.43 -12.88 -8.57
C ASP A 196 -4.29 -11.93 -8.19
N ARG A 197 -3.47 -11.56 -9.18
CA ARG A 197 -2.50 -10.48 -9.04
C ARG A 197 -3.13 -9.15 -9.43
N VAL A 198 -2.89 -8.15 -8.58
CA VAL A 198 -3.40 -6.79 -8.75
C VAL A 198 -2.27 -5.77 -8.71
N THR A 199 -2.48 -4.65 -9.39
CA THR A 199 -1.55 -3.53 -9.49
C THR A 199 -2.23 -2.27 -8.97
N GLY A 200 -1.62 -1.64 -7.95
CA GLY A 200 -2.16 -0.45 -7.30
C GLY A 200 -2.38 0.72 -8.26
N GLY A 201 -3.57 1.30 -8.23
CA GLY A 201 -3.98 2.38 -9.11
C GLY A 201 -4.25 2.00 -10.57
N MET A 202 -4.18 0.71 -10.92
CA MET A 202 -4.41 0.24 -12.30
C MET A 202 -5.46 -0.86 -12.40
N THR A 203 -5.41 -1.88 -11.54
CA THR A 203 -6.37 -2.97 -11.56
C THR A 203 -7.71 -2.50 -11.01
N VAL A 204 -8.79 -2.71 -11.76
CA VAL A 204 -10.16 -2.46 -11.30
C VAL A 204 -10.59 -3.66 -10.44
N LEU A 205 -10.80 -3.44 -9.14
CA LEU A 205 -11.30 -4.45 -8.20
C LEU A 205 -12.79 -4.73 -8.38
N GLY A 206 -13.55 -3.72 -8.78
CA GLY A 206 -14.99 -3.82 -8.99
C GLY A 206 -15.60 -2.52 -9.49
N LEU A 207 -16.90 -2.55 -9.76
CA LEU A 207 -17.71 -1.39 -10.15
C LEU A 207 -18.75 -1.09 -9.08
N LEU A 208 -18.81 0.15 -8.66
CA LEU A 208 -19.89 0.68 -7.80
C LEU A 208 -21.17 0.75 -8.62
N SER A 209 -22.27 0.28 -8.06
CA SER A 209 -23.64 0.38 -8.61
C SER A 209 -24.25 1.73 -8.34
#